data_54640cb5a5167cac30be9cc3e31f458d
#
_entry.id   54640cb5a5167cac30be9cc3e31f458d
#
_cell.length_a   1.000
_cell.length_b   1.000
_cell.length_c   1.000
_cell.angle_alpha   90.00
_cell.angle_beta   90.00
_cell.angle_gamma   90.00
#
_symmetry.space_group_name_H-M   'P 1'
#
loop_
_entity.id
_entity.type
_entity.pdbx_description
1 polymer ?
#
loop_
_entity_poly.entity_id
_entity_poly.type
_entity_poly.pdbx_seq_one_letter_code
_entity_poly.pdbx_strand_id
1 'polypeptide(L)'
;AEEALKDVLESNKPNITVEYIQEIVADYYKTSTSELCSKRRTQPLATYRQLAMYLCRKYLEDSLAVIGGKFGGRDHTTVMHSCDKITAMLESDDKLNQDLFVIDKRIKG
;
A
#
# COMPACT_ATOMS: atom_id res chain seq x y z
N ALA A 1 -22.04 24.27 14.85
CA ALA A 1 -22.83 23.09 14.51
C ALA A 1 -22.60 22.66 13.07
N GLU A 2 -22.66 23.59 12.14
CA GLU A 2 -22.42 23.27 10.74
C GLU A 2 -20.99 22.84 10.49
N GLU A 3 -20.06 23.50 11.17
CA GLU A 3 -18.65 23.14 11.03
C GLU A 3 -18.38 21.76 11.56
N ALA A 4 -19.01 21.40 12.69
CA ALA A 4 -18.84 20.07 13.24
C ALA A 4 -19.37 19.03 12.28
N LEU A 5 -20.51 19.31 11.64
CA LEU A 5 -21.09 18.41 10.67
C LEU A 5 -20.20 18.24 9.45
N LYS A 6 -19.63 19.35 8.99
CA LYS A 6 -18.73 19.34 7.87
C LYS A 6 -17.47 18.54 8.19
N ASP A 7 -16.96 18.71 9.40
CA ASP A 7 -15.78 17.95 9.83
C ASP A 7 -16.07 16.45 9.84
N VAL A 8 -17.26 16.08 10.28
CA VAL A 8 -17.65 14.67 10.28
C VAL A 8 -17.67 14.12 8.86
N LEU A 9 -18.20 14.89 7.93
CA LEU A 9 -18.24 14.46 6.53
C LEU A 9 -16.85 14.33 5.95
N GLU A 10 -15.96 15.26 6.30
CA GLU A 10 -14.59 15.20 5.82
C GLU A 10 -13.84 14.03 6.44
N SER A 11 -14.11 13.74 7.71
CA SER A 11 -13.44 12.65 8.40
C SER A 11 -13.89 11.28 7.89
N ASN A 12 -14.98 11.23 7.12
CA ASN A 12 -15.39 9.98 6.50
C ASN A 12 -14.50 9.59 5.35
N LYS A 13 -13.73 10.54 4.82
CA LYS A 13 -12.73 10.22 3.81
C LYS A 13 -11.44 9.86 4.53
N PRO A 14 -10.89 8.68 4.27
CA PRO A 14 -9.65 8.30 4.93
C PRO A 14 -8.53 9.23 4.51
N ASN A 15 -7.69 9.57 5.47
CA ASN A 15 -6.48 10.31 5.18
C ASN A 15 -5.43 9.30 4.73
N ILE A 16 -5.31 9.11 3.44
CA ILE A 16 -4.46 8.06 2.89
C ILE A 16 -3.00 8.47 2.97
N THR A 17 -2.22 7.67 3.68
CA THR A 17 -0.79 7.86 3.84
C THR A 17 -0.09 6.54 3.56
N VAL A 18 1.25 6.58 3.48
CA VAL A 18 2.01 5.35 3.31
C VAL A 18 1.73 4.41 4.48
N GLU A 19 1.74 4.93 5.70
CA GLU A 19 1.49 4.14 6.90
C GLU A 19 0.10 3.51 6.89
N TYR A 20 -0.89 4.27 6.46
CA TYR A 20 -2.25 3.78 6.36
C TYR A 20 -2.34 2.59 5.40
N ILE A 21 -1.72 2.72 4.24
CA ILE A 21 -1.72 1.63 3.25
C ILE A 21 -0.95 0.42 3.77
N GLN A 22 0.18 0.64 4.44
CA GLN A 22 0.95 -0.45 5.05
C GLN A 22 0.12 -1.23 6.05
N GLU A 23 -0.63 -0.52 6.89
CA GLU A 23 -1.48 -1.17 7.89
C GLU A 23 -2.58 -2.01 7.25
N ILE A 24 -3.20 -1.48 6.21
CA ILE A 24 -4.27 -2.21 5.52
C ILE A 24 -3.73 -3.48 4.86
N VAL A 25 -2.61 -3.37 4.15
CA VAL A 25 -2.01 -4.53 3.50
C VAL A 25 -1.57 -5.56 4.54
N ALA A 26 -0.92 -5.10 5.60
CA ALA A 26 -0.47 -6.01 6.66
C ALA A 26 -1.65 -6.72 7.31
N ASP A 27 -2.71 -5.99 7.60
CA ASP A 27 -3.90 -6.58 8.22
C ASP A 27 -4.57 -7.58 7.27
N TYR A 28 -4.67 -7.25 6.01
CA TYR A 28 -5.29 -8.14 5.03
C TYR A 28 -4.56 -9.48 4.96
N TYR A 29 -3.24 -9.45 4.95
CA TYR A 29 -2.42 -10.66 4.86
C TYR A 29 -2.00 -11.23 6.22
N LYS A 30 -2.53 -10.65 7.30
CA LYS A 30 -2.28 -11.12 8.68
C LYS A 30 -0.81 -11.10 9.03
N THR A 31 -0.14 -10.03 8.66
CA THR A 31 1.24 -9.78 9.04
C THR A 31 1.31 -8.43 9.74
N SER A 32 2.50 -7.91 9.97
CA SER A 32 2.68 -6.61 10.63
C SER A 32 3.38 -5.63 9.70
N THR A 33 3.25 -4.34 10.01
CA THR A 33 3.97 -3.32 9.24
C THR A 33 5.46 -3.47 9.45
N SER A 34 5.90 -3.91 10.62
CA SER A 34 7.31 -4.19 10.88
C SER A 34 7.87 -5.24 9.93
N GLU A 35 7.13 -6.34 9.75
CA GLU A 35 7.53 -7.39 8.81
C GLU A 35 7.53 -6.87 7.38
N LEU A 36 6.49 -6.11 7.04
CA LEU A 36 6.35 -5.56 5.71
C LEU A 36 7.54 -4.65 5.35
N CYS A 37 8.02 -3.88 6.31
CA CYS A 37 9.14 -2.97 6.11
C CYS A 37 10.50 -3.61 6.38
N SER A 38 10.52 -4.88 6.78
CA SER A 38 11.77 -5.58 7.09
C SER A 38 12.56 -5.84 5.81
N LYS A 39 13.81 -6.28 5.99
CA LYS A 39 14.68 -6.60 4.87
C LYS A 39 14.50 -8.03 4.38
N ARG A 40 13.55 -8.76 4.95
CA ARG A 40 13.28 -10.12 4.54
C ARG A 40 12.82 -10.17 3.09
N ARG A 41 13.33 -11.14 2.36
CA ARG A 41 12.98 -11.34 0.95
C ARG A 41 12.21 -12.64 0.74
N THR A 42 11.77 -13.27 1.81
CA THR A 42 11.01 -14.51 1.71
C THR A 42 9.62 -14.24 1.17
N GLN A 43 9.15 -15.17 0.34
CA GLN A 43 7.77 -15.14 -0.14
C GLN A 43 6.87 -15.77 0.91
N PRO A 44 5.64 -15.33 1.03
CA PRO A 44 4.98 -14.32 0.18
C PRO A 44 5.16 -12.88 0.66
N LEU A 45 5.93 -12.67 1.73
CA LEU A 45 6.10 -11.34 2.32
C LEU A 45 6.63 -10.30 1.32
N ALA A 46 7.56 -10.73 0.46
CA ALA A 46 8.11 -9.83 -0.55
C ALA A 46 7.02 -9.33 -1.50
N THR A 47 6.10 -10.22 -1.88
CA THR A 47 4.99 -9.85 -2.76
C THR A 47 4.05 -8.86 -2.07
N TYR A 48 3.77 -9.07 -0.78
CA TYR A 48 2.92 -8.16 -0.02
C TYR A 48 3.52 -6.77 0.05
N ARG A 49 4.83 -6.71 0.27
CA ARG A 49 5.55 -5.44 0.29
C ARG A 49 5.48 -4.74 -1.06
N GLN A 50 5.69 -5.47 -2.12
CA GLN A 50 5.64 -4.92 -3.47
C GLN A 50 4.26 -4.38 -3.79
N LEU A 51 3.22 -5.11 -3.38
CA LEU A 51 1.85 -4.67 -3.57
C LEU A 51 1.58 -3.38 -2.79
N ALA A 52 2.09 -3.30 -1.56
CA ALA A 52 1.92 -2.09 -0.75
C ALA A 52 2.61 -0.88 -1.40
N MET A 53 3.80 -1.06 -1.95
CA MET A 53 4.48 0.02 -2.66
C MET A 53 3.71 0.45 -3.91
N TYR A 54 3.16 -0.52 -4.63
CA TYR A 54 2.32 -0.25 -5.80
C TYR A 54 1.12 0.60 -5.41
N LEU A 55 0.46 0.26 -4.32
CA LEU A 55 -0.70 1.01 -3.85
C LEU A 55 -0.32 2.41 -3.38
N CYS A 56 0.82 2.55 -2.72
CA CYS A 56 1.30 3.86 -2.32
C CYS A 56 1.50 4.76 -3.53
N ARG A 57 2.10 4.24 -4.58
CA ARG A 57 2.29 5.01 -5.79
C ARG A 57 0.98 5.36 -6.47
N LYS A 58 0.01 4.43 -6.41
CA LYS A 58 -1.29 4.64 -7.03
C LYS A 58 -2.11 5.72 -6.35
N TYR A 59 -2.08 5.76 -5.02
CA TYR A 59 -2.94 6.64 -4.24
C TYR A 59 -2.27 7.92 -3.76
N LEU A 60 -0.95 7.96 -3.75
CA LEU A 60 -0.22 9.08 -3.20
C LEU A 60 0.62 9.76 -4.27
N GLU A 61 0.89 11.04 -4.03
CA GLU A 61 1.75 11.81 -4.92
C GLU A 61 3.19 11.85 -4.44
N ASP A 62 3.49 11.12 -3.37
CA ASP A 62 4.83 11.05 -2.84
C ASP A 62 5.79 10.49 -3.88
N SER A 63 7.02 10.97 -3.86
CA SER A 63 8.03 10.47 -4.77
C SER A 63 8.39 9.03 -4.44
N LEU A 64 8.95 8.34 -5.43
CA LEU A 64 9.38 6.95 -5.21
C LEU A 64 10.43 6.86 -4.12
N ALA A 65 11.28 7.88 -4.01
CA ALA A 65 12.29 7.92 -2.96
C ALA A 65 11.66 8.00 -1.56
N VAL A 66 10.63 8.82 -1.42
CA VAL A 66 9.92 8.96 -0.15
C VAL A 66 9.23 7.65 0.21
N ILE A 67 8.55 7.04 -0.76
CA ILE A 67 7.88 5.76 -0.54
C ILE A 67 8.89 4.71 -0.11
N GLY A 68 9.99 4.58 -0.84
CA GLY A 68 11.05 3.62 -0.52
C GLY A 68 11.63 3.83 0.86
N GLY A 69 11.83 5.08 1.25
CA GLY A 69 12.32 5.40 2.58
C GLY A 69 11.43 4.89 3.69
N LYS A 70 10.13 4.89 3.45
CA LYS A 70 9.16 4.40 4.45
C LYS A 70 8.97 2.89 4.43
N PHE A 71 9.60 2.22 3.49
CA PHE A 71 9.61 0.76 3.41
C PHE A 71 10.98 0.20 3.78
N GLY A 72 11.57 0.70 4.84
CA GLY A 72 12.83 0.18 5.35
C GLY A 72 14.07 0.75 4.65
N GLY A 73 13.94 1.94 4.07
CA GLY A 73 15.07 2.60 3.45
C GLY A 73 15.45 2.04 2.09
N ARG A 74 14.46 1.63 1.32
CA ARG A 74 14.68 1.16 -0.06
C ARG A 74 14.78 2.35 -0.99
N ASP A 75 15.56 2.22 -2.06
CA ASP A 75 15.73 3.32 -3.00
C ASP A 75 14.57 3.38 -4.01
N HIS A 76 14.55 4.46 -4.78
CA HIS A 76 13.45 4.69 -5.73
C HIS A 76 13.41 3.62 -6.83
N THR A 77 14.56 3.09 -7.21
CA THR A 77 14.62 2.06 -8.25
C THR A 77 13.93 0.79 -7.79
N THR A 78 14.12 0.40 -6.53
CA THR A 78 13.46 -0.76 -5.95
C THR A 78 11.95 -0.58 -5.98
N VAL A 79 11.46 0.60 -5.62
CA VAL A 79 10.03 0.88 -5.64
C VAL A 79 9.48 0.80 -7.06
N MET A 80 10.21 1.38 -8.01
CA MET A 80 9.80 1.37 -9.40
C MET A 80 9.70 -0.06 -9.94
N HIS A 81 10.72 -0.88 -9.69
CA HIS A 81 10.72 -2.27 -10.13
C HIS A 81 9.59 -3.07 -9.47
N SER A 82 9.31 -2.79 -8.20
CA SER A 82 8.20 -3.45 -7.49
C SER A 82 6.87 -3.11 -8.12
N CYS A 83 6.65 -1.85 -8.47
CA CYS A 83 5.42 -1.43 -9.12
C CYS A 83 5.27 -2.08 -10.49
N ASP A 84 6.35 -2.15 -11.26
CA ASP A 84 6.34 -2.78 -12.58
C ASP A 84 6.04 -4.26 -12.46
N LYS A 85 6.62 -4.92 -11.46
CA LYS A 85 6.40 -6.34 -11.25
C LYS A 85 4.93 -6.62 -10.90
N ILE A 86 4.35 -5.83 -10.01
CA ILE A 86 2.95 -6.00 -9.63
C ILE A 86 2.04 -5.75 -10.83
N THR A 87 2.34 -4.71 -11.61
CA THR A 87 1.55 -4.42 -12.81
C THR A 87 1.55 -5.62 -13.76
N ALA A 88 2.71 -6.22 -13.97
CA ALA A 88 2.81 -7.39 -14.83
C ALA A 88 2.05 -8.59 -14.25
N MET A 89 2.16 -8.81 -12.95
CA MET A 89 1.48 -9.90 -12.29
C MET A 89 -0.04 -9.79 -12.37
N LEU A 90 -0.55 -8.56 -12.31
CA LEU A 90 -1.99 -8.33 -12.37
C LEU A 90 -2.60 -8.76 -13.71
N GLU A 91 -1.79 -8.88 -14.75
CA GLU A 91 -2.28 -9.29 -16.05
C GLU A 91 -2.66 -10.76 -16.11
N SER A 92 -2.09 -11.59 -15.23
CA SER A 92 -2.31 -13.03 -15.28
C SER A 92 -2.61 -13.68 -13.94
N ASP A 93 -2.54 -12.94 -12.84
CA ASP A 93 -2.76 -13.49 -11.51
C ASP A 93 -4.12 -13.07 -10.96
N ASP A 94 -5.09 -13.94 -11.11
CA ASP A 94 -6.46 -13.68 -10.69
C ASP A 94 -6.56 -13.49 -9.17
N LYS A 95 -5.76 -14.25 -8.41
CA LYS A 95 -5.77 -14.14 -6.96
C LYS A 95 -5.29 -12.75 -6.53
N LEU A 96 -4.24 -12.27 -7.16
CA LEU A 96 -3.69 -10.95 -6.85
C LEU A 96 -4.71 -9.86 -7.21
N ASN A 97 -5.42 -10.02 -8.33
CA ASN A 97 -6.47 -9.08 -8.71
C ASN A 97 -7.59 -9.04 -7.68
N GLN A 98 -7.99 -10.19 -7.15
CA GLN A 98 -9.01 -10.25 -6.12
C GLN A 98 -8.53 -9.57 -4.83
N ASP A 99 -7.29 -9.85 -4.44
CA ASP A 99 -6.72 -9.22 -3.26
C ASP A 99 -6.67 -7.71 -3.41
N LEU A 100 -6.24 -7.25 -4.57
CA LEU A 100 -6.15 -5.83 -4.86
C LEU A 100 -7.53 -5.17 -4.78
N PHE A 101 -8.54 -5.82 -5.32
CA PHE A 101 -9.90 -5.30 -5.29
C PHE A 101 -10.38 -5.08 -3.85
N VAL A 102 -10.16 -6.06 -2.99
CA VAL A 102 -10.57 -5.96 -1.59
C VAL A 102 -9.77 -4.89 -0.86
N ILE A 103 -8.46 -4.87 -1.09
CA ILE A 103 -7.58 -3.90 -0.44
C ILE A 103 -7.93 -2.47 -0.89
N ASP A 104 -8.19 -2.29 -2.17
CA ASP A 104 -8.63 -0.99 -2.70
C ASP A 104 -9.87 -0.49 -1.98
N LYS A 105 -10.85 -1.37 -1.77
CA LYS A 105 -12.05 -0.98 -1.06
C LYS A 105 -11.77 -0.56 0.36
N ARG A 106 -10.87 -1.25 1.04
CA ARG A 106 -10.49 -0.89 2.40
C ARG A 106 -9.79 0.45 2.46
N ILE A 107 -8.95 0.74 1.46
CA ILE A 107 -8.24 2.02 1.41
C ILE A 107 -9.22 3.17 1.21
N LYS A 108 -10.18 2.98 0.35
CA LYS A 108 -11.17 4.02 0.07
C LYS A 108 -12.17 4.21 1.20
N GLY A 109 -12.24 3.31 2.09
CA GLY A 109 -13.18 3.35 3.21
C GLY A 109 -14.47 2.66 2.86
#